data_87d4e3b9b1f7b7bb9dd26320b1ecf486
#
_entry.id   87d4e3b9b1f7b7bb9dd26320b1ecf486
#
_cell.length_a   1.000
_cell.length_b   1.000
_cell.length_c   1.000
_cell.angle_alpha   90.00
_cell.angle_beta   90.00
_cell.angle_gamma   90.00
#
_symmetry.space_group_name_H-M   'P 1'
#
loop_
_entity.id
_entity.type
_entity.pdbx_description
1 polymer ?
#
loop_
_entity_poly.entity_id
_entity_poly.type
_entity_poly.pdbx_seq_one_letter_code
_entity_poly.pdbx_strand_id
1 'polypeptide(L)'
;TGFTMSDGSTTQSVVAGNTVTFSGSSGITATVSATDTLTIGLGASLAHHYFDSIGTKHNADGSNTYTNLVVTRVTKTSAHIYHDTGSTLGYAIDGVEGPFLELKAGNTYRFDQSDGTNASHPLLFYYDAGKTTAFSTGVTTNGTPGSAGAYTQIVVSDTTPHILYYQCSSHPYMGNRIAVNSKVLQDVSFVSSTGSAVSFATNAFAIAQAVALG
;
A
#
# COMPACT_ATOMS: atom_id res chain seq x y z
N THR A 1 -35.40 31.35 -18.71
CA THR A 1 -34.04 30.95 -19.09
C THR A 1 -33.65 29.72 -18.30
N GLY A 2 -33.16 28.71 -18.99
CA GLY A 2 -32.67 27.46 -18.41
C GLY A 2 -31.58 26.87 -19.27
N PHE A 3 -30.98 25.75 -18.80
CA PHE A 3 -30.01 24.96 -19.55
C PHE A 3 -30.32 23.47 -19.38
N THR A 4 -29.72 22.65 -20.21
CA THR A 4 -29.87 21.19 -20.13
C THR A 4 -28.61 20.57 -19.58
N MET A 5 -28.74 19.68 -18.59
CA MET A 5 -27.65 18.81 -18.11
C MET A 5 -27.79 17.43 -18.76
N SER A 6 -26.66 16.82 -19.09
CA SER A 6 -26.62 15.47 -19.63
C SER A 6 -25.41 14.70 -19.10
N ASP A 7 -25.60 13.40 -18.88
CA ASP A 7 -24.54 12.44 -18.58
C ASP A 7 -24.11 11.64 -19.84
N GLY A 8 -24.64 12.03 -21.00
CA GLY A 8 -24.40 11.34 -22.27
C GLY A 8 -25.51 10.33 -22.64
N SER A 9 -26.26 9.85 -21.63
CA SER A 9 -27.40 8.92 -21.85
C SER A 9 -28.73 9.53 -21.44
N THR A 10 -28.74 10.35 -20.40
CA THR A 10 -29.92 10.99 -19.83
C THR A 10 -29.78 12.50 -19.87
N THR A 11 -30.86 13.21 -20.18
CA THR A 11 -30.89 14.67 -20.18
C THR A 11 -31.94 15.19 -19.21
N GLN A 12 -31.62 16.28 -18.51
CA GLN A 12 -32.51 16.96 -17.58
C GLN A 12 -32.50 18.47 -17.84
N SER A 13 -33.69 19.05 -18.01
CA SER A 13 -33.82 20.50 -18.11
C SER A 13 -33.77 21.15 -16.72
N VAL A 14 -32.93 22.16 -16.58
CA VAL A 14 -32.79 22.98 -15.36
C VAL A 14 -33.29 24.37 -15.67
N VAL A 15 -34.37 24.80 -15.01
CA VAL A 15 -35.00 26.13 -15.19
C VAL A 15 -34.81 26.99 -13.95
N ALA A 16 -35.09 28.28 -14.06
CA ALA A 16 -34.98 29.22 -12.94
C ALA A 16 -35.83 28.74 -11.75
N GLY A 17 -35.21 28.70 -10.57
CA GLY A 17 -35.81 28.19 -9.34
C GLY A 17 -35.48 26.72 -9.01
N ASN A 18 -34.91 25.96 -9.95
CA ASN A 18 -34.45 24.63 -9.66
C ASN A 18 -33.12 24.65 -8.89
N THR A 19 -32.95 23.70 -7.95
CA THR A 19 -31.68 23.44 -7.32
C THR A 19 -30.99 22.24 -7.99
N VAL A 20 -29.75 22.39 -8.36
CA VAL A 20 -28.91 21.29 -8.83
C VAL A 20 -28.06 20.81 -7.69
N THR A 21 -28.22 19.56 -7.30
CA THR A 21 -27.43 18.94 -6.23
C THR A 21 -26.35 18.08 -6.83
N PHE A 22 -25.11 18.32 -6.44
CA PHE A 22 -23.94 17.49 -6.76
C PHE A 22 -23.56 16.69 -5.52
N SER A 23 -23.70 15.37 -5.60
CA SER A 23 -23.36 14.47 -4.51
C SER A 23 -22.12 13.67 -4.87
N GLY A 24 -21.12 13.72 -4.01
CA GLY A 24 -19.98 12.82 -4.09
C GLY A 24 -20.30 11.48 -3.45
N SER A 25 -19.74 10.39 -4.00
CA SER A 25 -19.79 9.05 -3.41
C SER A 25 -18.51 8.31 -3.69
N SER A 26 -18.23 7.25 -2.92
CA SER A 26 -17.07 6.38 -3.14
C SER A 26 -15.73 7.13 -3.22
N GLY A 27 -15.54 8.11 -2.34
CA GLY A 27 -14.29 8.88 -2.27
C GLY A 27 -14.20 10.07 -3.25
N ILE A 28 -15.27 10.39 -3.98
CA ILE A 28 -15.36 11.64 -4.73
C ILE A 28 -16.03 12.70 -3.86
N THR A 29 -15.49 13.91 -3.82
CA THR A 29 -16.07 15.07 -3.14
C THR A 29 -16.55 16.07 -4.18
N ALA A 30 -17.72 16.69 -3.93
CA ALA A 30 -18.21 17.81 -4.69
C ALA A 30 -18.42 18.99 -3.73
N THR A 31 -17.84 20.14 -4.02
CA THR A 31 -17.95 21.35 -3.20
C THR A 31 -18.35 22.51 -4.07
N VAL A 32 -19.41 23.23 -3.69
CA VAL A 32 -19.85 24.47 -4.32
C VAL A 32 -19.37 25.65 -3.49
N SER A 33 -18.70 26.59 -4.10
CA SER A 33 -18.21 27.80 -3.47
C SER A 33 -18.95 29.07 -3.96
N ALA A 34 -18.69 30.19 -3.28
CA ALA A 34 -19.45 31.45 -3.39
C ALA A 34 -19.32 32.19 -4.72
N THR A 35 -18.62 31.72 -5.71
CA THR A 35 -18.45 32.38 -7.03
C THR A 35 -18.81 31.45 -8.18
N ASP A 36 -19.97 30.80 -8.07
CA ASP A 36 -20.50 29.88 -9.10
C ASP A 36 -19.52 28.76 -9.49
N THR A 37 -18.64 28.40 -8.56
CA THR A 37 -17.60 27.39 -8.79
C THR A 37 -18.01 26.06 -8.17
N LEU A 38 -18.05 25.01 -9.01
CA LEU A 38 -18.12 23.62 -8.57
C LEU A 38 -16.74 22.99 -8.66
N THR A 39 -16.21 22.56 -7.52
CA THR A 39 -14.98 21.77 -7.45
C THR A 39 -15.34 20.32 -7.23
N ILE A 40 -14.88 19.45 -8.14
CA ILE A 40 -14.96 17.99 -7.99
C ILE A 40 -13.55 17.50 -7.71
N GLY A 41 -13.37 16.86 -6.59
CA GLY A 41 -12.06 16.36 -6.12
C GLY A 41 -12.11 14.90 -5.68
N LEU A 42 -10.95 14.31 -5.60
CA LEU A 42 -10.79 13.02 -4.93
C LEU A 42 -10.76 13.27 -3.43
N GLY A 43 -11.68 12.67 -2.69
CA GLY A 43 -11.63 12.69 -1.24
C GLY A 43 -10.40 11.96 -0.69
N ALA A 44 -10.01 12.29 0.53
CA ALA A 44 -8.87 11.66 1.19
C ALA A 44 -8.96 10.12 1.19
N SER A 45 -10.17 9.58 1.25
CA SER A 45 -10.43 8.13 1.18
C SER A 45 -9.99 7.51 -0.17
N LEU A 46 -10.19 8.21 -1.30
CA LEU A 46 -9.79 7.68 -2.62
C LEU A 46 -8.29 7.79 -2.83
N ALA A 47 -7.67 8.86 -2.34
CA ALA A 47 -6.23 9.04 -2.40
C ALA A 47 -5.48 7.93 -1.63
N HIS A 48 -6.12 7.32 -0.63
CA HIS A 48 -5.58 6.20 0.14
C HIS A 48 -5.90 4.83 -0.48
N HIS A 49 -7.06 4.67 -1.16
CA HIS A 49 -7.48 3.37 -1.70
C HIS A 49 -6.84 3.00 -3.04
N TYR A 50 -6.35 3.96 -3.81
CA TYR A 50 -5.88 3.67 -5.18
C TYR A 50 -4.58 2.87 -5.26
N PHE A 51 -3.83 2.74 -4.14
CA PHE A 51 -2.55 2.02 -4.09
C PHE A 51 -2.48 0.95 -3.01
N ASP A 52 -3.56 0.70 -2.32
CA ASP A 52 -3.66 -0.40 -1.36
C ASP A 52 -4.32 -1.62 -2.00
N SER A 53 -3.56 -2.32 -2.81
CA SER A 53 -3.93 -3.67 -3.13
C SER A 53 -3.79 -4.51 -1.86
N ILE A 54 -4.89 -5.05 -1.38
CA ILE A 54 -4.94 -6.09 -0.38
C ILE A 54 -4.88 -5.58 1.09
N GLY A 55 -6.04 -5.17 1.60
CA GLY A 55 -6.34 -5.28 3.03
C GLY A 55 -5.61 -4.35 4.00
N THR A 56 -4.84 -3.41 3.52
CA THR A 56 -4.11 -2.48 4.38
C THR A 56 -5.05 -1.40 4.91
N LYS A 57 -5.41 -1.49 6.18
CA LYS A 57 -6.17 -0.43 6.84
C LYS A 57 -5.29 0.77 7.10
N HIS A 58 -5.42 1.82 6.30
CA HIS A 58 -4.85 3.12 6.63
C HIS A 58 -5.79 3.86 7.58
N ASN A 59 -5.27 4.26 8.72
CA ASN A 59 -5.94 5.26 9.54
C ASN A 59 -5.67 6.63 8.92
N ALA A 60 -6.71 7.24 8.35
CA ALA A 60 -6.62 8.55 7.67
C ALA A 60 -6.37 9.73 8.63
N ASP A 61 -6.43 9.50 9.94
CA ASP A 61 -6.35 10.53 10.97
C ASP A 61 -4.93 10.82 11.50
N GLY A 62 -3.91 10.14 10.97
CA GLY A 62 -2.52 10.30 11.44
C GLY A 62 -2.28 9.78 12.87
N SER A 63 -3.26 9.15 13.50
CA SER A 63 -3.14 8.67 14.88
C SER A 63 -2.31 7.40 15.02
N ASN A 64 -2.09 6.65 13.94
CA ASN A 64 -1.20 5.49 13.91
C ASN A 64 0.00 5.74 13.01
N THR A 65 1.17 5.61 13.58
CA THR A 65 2.46 5.74 12.87
C THR A 65 2.80 4.52 12.01
N TYR A 66 1.88 3.54 11.90
CA TYR A 66 2.10 2.29 11.16
C TYR A 66 0.80 1.74 10.59
N THR A 67 0.92 0.96 9.51
CA THR A 67 -0.15 0.11 8.97
C THR A 67 -0.14 -1.22 9.70
N ASN A 68 -1.28 -1.62 10.26
CA ASN A 68 -1.42 -2.89 10.97
C ASN A 68 -1.94 -3.98 10.03
N LEU A 69 -1.22 -5.10 9.97
CA LEU A 69 -1.53 -6.29 9.18
C LEU A 69 -1.76 -7.45 10.15
N VAL A 70 -2.98 -7.95 10.23
CA VAL A 70 -3.33 -9.05 11.14
C VAL A 70 -2.82 -10.37 10.57
N VAL A 71 -1.99 -11.05 11.32
CA VAL A 71 -1.42 -12.35 10.95
C VAL A 71 -2.16 -13.47 11.68
N THR A 72 -2.57 -14.48 10.95
CA THR A 72 -3.07 -15.75 11.50
C THR A 72 -2.35 -16.91 10.82
N ARG A 73 -2.22 -18.03 11.53
CA ARG A 73 -1.71 -19.28 10.95
C ARG A 73 -2.89 -20.13 10.48
N VAL A 74 -2.80 -20.60 9.25
CA VAL A 74 -3.78 -21.47 8.61
C VAL A 74 -3.14 -22.75 8.08
N THR A 75 -3.93 -23.77 7.78
CA THR A 75 -3.49 -24.89 6.94
C THR A 75 -3.49 -24.45 5.50
N LYS A 76 -2.40 -24.68 4.77
CA LYS A 76 -2.30 -24.32 3.37
C LYS A 76 -3.33 -25.04 2.52
N THR A 77 -3.92 -24.30 1.60
CA THR A 77 -4.76 -24.84 0.52
C THR A 77 -4.04 -24.65 -0.83
N SER A 78 -4.65 -25.09 -1.92
CA SER A 78 -4.12 -24.85 -3.28
C SER A 78 -4.03 -23.37 -3.67
N ALA A 79 -4.59 -22.47 -2.86
CA ALA A 79 -4.44 -21.01 -3.03
C ALA A 79 -3.06 -20.49 -2.58
N HIS A 80 -2.36 -21.23 -1.72
CA HIS A 80 -1.03 -20.81 -1.24
C HIS A 80 0.04 -21.12 -2.29
N ILE A 81 0.90 -20.13 -2.60
CA ILE A 81 1.96 -20.30 -3.61
C ILE A 81 2.91 -21.45 -3.30
N TYR A 82 3.10 -21.79 -2.03
CA TYR A 82 3.91 -22.93 -1.56
C TYR A 82 3.05 -24.11 -1.07
N HIS A 83 1.86 -24.32 -1.65
CA HIS A 83 1.11 -25.53 -1.39
C HIS A 83 1.98 -26.76 -1.74
N ASP A 84 1.91 -27.78 -0.92
CA ASP A 84 2.75 -29.00 -1.04
C ASP A 84 4.28 -28.78 -0.93
N THR A 85 4.72 -27.59 -0.52
CA THR A 85 6.14 -27.28 -0.33
C THR A 85 6.42 -26.84 1.11
N GLY A 86 7.36 -27.48 1.78
CA GLY A 86 7.77 -27.17 3.16
C GLY A 86 6.68 -27.48 4.18
N SER A 87 6.38 -26.54 5.09
CA SER A 87 5.33 -26.71 6.10
C SER A 87 3.95 -26.85 5.47
N THR A 88 3.09 -27.71 6.03
CA THR A 88 1.65 -27.77 5.68
C THR A 88 0.87 -26.55 6.19
N LEU A 89 1.51 -25.73 7.07
CA LEU A 89 0.94 -24.53 7.63
C LEU A 89 1.44 -23.32 6.84
N GLY A 90 0.60 -22.28 6.75
CA GLY A 90 0.90 -21.00 6.12
C GLY A 90 0.39 -19.84 6.94
N TYR A 91 0.81 -18.62 6.58
CA TYR A 91 0.23 -17.40 7.11
C TYR A 91 -0.93 -16.93 6.25
N ALA A 92 -1.98 -16.44 6.90
CA ALA A 92 -2.94 -15.54 6.30
C ALA A 92 -2.70 -14.13 6.84
N ILE A 93 -2.72 -13.14 5.96
CA ILE A 93 -2.59 -11.72 6.29
C ILE A 93 -3.94 -11.06 6.00
N ASP A 94 -4.54 -10.43 7.01
CA ASP A 94 -5.90 -9.85 6.94
C ASP A 94 -6.93 -10.85 6.36
N GLY A 95 -6.78 -12.13 6.70
CA GLY A 95 -7.66 -13.22 6.25
C GLY A 95 -7.35 -13.77 4.86
N VAL A 96 -6.38 -13.23 4.13
CA VAL A 96 -5.94 -13.75 2.82
C VAL A 96 -4.77 -14.71 2.99
N GLU A 97 -4.90 -15.92 2.47
CA GLU A 97 -3.87 -16.96 2.59
C GLU A 97 -2.66 -16.64 1.72
N GLY A 98 -1.49 -16.54 2.33
CA GLY A 98 -0.20 -16.35 1.67
C GLY A 98 -0.16 -15.21 0.64
N PRO A 99 -0.69 -14.00 0.91
CA PRO A 99 -0.76 -12.97 -0.11
C PRO A 99 0.62 -12.49 -0.54
N PHE A 100 0.76 -12.14 -1.81
CA PHE A 100 1.83 -11.27 -2.27
C PHE A 100 1.57 -9.86 -1.74
N LEU A 101 2.56 -9.24 -1.09
CA LEU A 101 2.42 -7.92 -0.49
C LEU A 101 3.21 -6.87 -1.26
N GLU A 102 2.68 -5.65 -1.29
CA GLU A 102 3.38 -4.46 -1.74
C GLU A 102 3.55 -3.49 -0.59
N LEU A 103 4.80 -3.15 -0.26
CA LEU A 103 5.14 -2.17 0.75
C LEU A 103 5.76 -0.93 0.09
N LYS A 104 5.49 0.25 0.69
CA LYS A 104 5.98 1.53 0.16
C LYS A 104 7.04 2.11 1.07
N ALA A 105 8.12 2.60 0.49
CA ALA A 105 9.14 3.34 1.21
C ALA A 105 8.57 4.59 1.91
N GLY A 106 9.09 4.84 3.10
CA GLY A 106 8.63 5.91 4.00
C GLY A 106 7.46 5.52 4.90
N ASN A 107 6.96 4.29 4.81
CA ASN A 107 5.89 3.77 5.65
C ASN A 107 6.42 2.72 6.63
N THR A 108 5.68 2.53 7.72
CA THR A 108 5.90 1.49 8.71
C THR A 108 4.76 0.49 8.65
N TYR A 109 5.08 -0.78 8.62
CA TYR A 109 4.12 -1.88 8.58
C TYR A 109 4.33 -2.78 9.79
N ARG A 110 3.25 -3.07 10.52
CA ARG A 110 3.25 -3.95 11.67
C ARG A 110 2.46 -5.20 11.36
N PHE A 111 3.13 -6.33 11.41
CA PHE A 111 2.54 -7.66 11.29
C PHE A 111 2.14 -8.11 12.70
N ASP A 112 0.87 -7.94 13.02
CA ASP A 112 0.29 -8.26 14.32
C ASP A 112 0.17 -9.78 14.46
N GLN A 113 0.94 -10.34 15.39
CA GLN A 113 0.99 -11.76 15.69
C GLN A 113 0.32 -12.11 17.02
N SER A 114 -0.62 -11.26 17.50
CA SER A 114 -1.30 -11.47 18.78
C SER A 114 -2.24 -12.68 18.77
N ASP A 115 -2.74 -13.08 17.59
CA ASP A 115 -3.64 -14.24 17.47
C ASP A 115 -2.96 -15.52 17.92
N GLY A 116 -3.63 -16.32 18.76
CA GLY A 116 -3.10 -17.54 19.35
C GLY A 116 -2.63 -18.59 18.36
N THR A 117 -3.12 -18.55 17.11
CA THR A 117 -2.66 -19.46 16.05
C THR A 117 -1.20 -19.25 15.68
N ASN A 118 -0.64 -18.06 15.96
CA ASN A 118 0.77 -17.74 15.70
C ASN A 118 1.76 -18.34 16.74
N ALA A 119 1.26 -19.01 17.77
CA ALA A 119 2.14 -19.61 18.77
C ALA A 119 3.21 -20.52 18.12
N SER A 120 4.48 -20.29 18.45
CA SER A 120 5.65 -20.97 17.84
C SER A 120 5.90 -20.67 16.35
N HIS A 121 5.25 -19.64 15.81
CA HIS A 121 5.42 -19.23 14.42
C HIS A 121 5.84 -17.75 14.31
N PRO A 122 7.08 -17.38 14.69
CA PRO A 122 7.57 -16.00 14.54
C PRO A 122 7.72 -15.63 13.07
N LEU A 123 7.05 -14.57 12.62
CA LEU A 123 7.19 -14.01 11.29
C LEU A 123 8.42 -13.10 11.25
N LEU A 124 9.35 -13.35 10.34
CA LEU A 124 10.49 -12.51 10.04
C LEU A 124 10.62 -12.27 8.53
N PHE A 125 11.53 -11.36 8.17
CA PHE A 125 11.80 -11.03 6.77
C PHE A 125 13.11 -11.64 6.29
N TYR A 126 13.14 -12.02 5.00
CA TYR A 126 14.28 -12.71 4.39
C TYR A 126 14.50 -12.21 2.98
N TYR A 127 15.73 -12.37 2.47
CA TYR A 127 16.09 -12.07 1.09
C TYR A 127 15.59 -13.15 0.11
N ASP A 128 15.24 -14.32 0.60
CA ASP A 128 14.84 -15.47 -0.23
C ASP A 128 13.72 -16.30 0.43
N ALA A 129 12.98 -17.03 -0.41
CA ALA A 129 11.86 -17.85 0.02
C ALA A 129 12.27 -19.02 0.95
N GLY A 130 13.49 -19.53 0.79
CA GLY A 130 14.05 -20.61 1.60
C GLY A 130 14.55 -20.13 2.95
N LYS A 131 14.47 -18.81 3.23
CA LYS A 131 14.88 -18.17 4.47
C LYS A 131 16.36 -18.40 4.85
N THR A 132 17.26 -18.42 3.86
CA THR A 132 18.68 -18.65 4.09
C THR A 132 19.36 -17.43 4.74
N THR A 133 18.91 -16.22 4.37
CA THR A 133 19.47 -14.97 4.90
C THR A 133 18.36 -14.05 5.39
N ALA A 134 18.37 -13.75 6.70
CA ALA A 134 17.40 -12.85 7.30
C ALA A 134 17.68 -11.38 6.95
N PHE A 135 16.65 -10.61 6.71
CA PHE A 135 16.66 -9.16 6.59
C PHE A 135 16.23 -8.54 7.92
N SER A 136 17.06 -7.69 8.51
CA SER A 136 16.82 -7.09 9.83
C SER A 136 16.86 -5.56 9.86
N THR A 137 17.27 -4.91 8.77
CA THR A 137 17.35 -3.44 8.74
C THR A 137 15.96 -2.82 8.83
N GLY A 138 15.75 -1.97 9.83
CA GLY A 138 14.44 -1.35 10.09
C GLY A 138 13.40 -2.31 10.67
N VAL A 139 13.79 -3.55 11.06
CA VAL A 139 12.88 -4.56 11.61
C VAL A 139 12.97 -4.56 13.14
N THR A 140 11.81 -4.59 13.79
CA THR A 140 11.68 -4.76 15.25
C THR A 140 10.63 -5.82 15.55
N THR A 141 10.84 -6.58 16.63
CA THR A 141 9.88 -7.56 17.12
C THR A 141 9.46 -7.22 18.55
N ASN A 142 8.24 -7.56 18.92
CA ASN A 142 7.73 -7.40 20.28
C ASN A 142 6.92 -8.62 20.69
N GLY A 143 7.07 -9.01 21.95
CA GLY A 143 6.30 -10.09 22.56
C GLY A 143 6.62 -11.47 21.98
N THR A 144 5.81 -12.44 22.39
CA THR A 144 5.88 -13.83 21.90
C THR A 144 4.71 -14.06 20.93
N PRO A 145 4.96 -14.52 19.69
CA PRO A 145 3.89 -14.82 18.75
C PRO A 145 2.80 -15.71 19.35
N GLY A 146 1.55 -15.34 19.14
CA GLY A 146 0.37 -15.96 19.77
C GLY A 146 -0.03 -15.34 21.11
N SER A 147 0.67 -14.31 21.59
CA SER A 147 0.33 -13.59 22.81
C SER A 147 -0.07 -12.16 22.53
N ALA A 148 -0.92 -11.60 23.36
CA ALA A 148 -1.41 -10.22 23.22
C ALA A 148 -0.26 -9.21 23.05
N GLY A 149 -0.34 -8.34 22.05
CA GLY A 149 0.66 -7.32 21.75
C GLY A 149 1.90 -7.83 20.99
N ALA A 150 1.96 -9.10 20.59
CA ALA A 150 3.04 -9.62 19.78
C ALA A 150 2.99 -9.09 18.34
N TYR A 151 4.12 -8.66 17.81
CA TYR A 151 4.23 -8.22 16.42
C TYR A 151 5.66 -8.32 15.88
N THR A 152 5.76 -8.33 14.55
CA THR A 152 6.98 -7.98 13.81
C THR A 152 6.68 -6.73 12.99
N GLN A 153 7.54 -5.72 13.10
CA GLN A 153 7.37 -4.43 12.42
C GLN A 153 8.55 -4.16 11.49
N ILE A 154 8.29 -3.57 10.35
CA ILE A 154 9.30 -3.10 9.41
C ILE A 154 9.06 -1.62 9.09
N VAL A 155 10.12 -0.82 9.23
CA VAL A 155 10.20 0.55 8.71
C VAL A 155 10.81 0.46 7.31
N VAL A 156 10.01 0.71 6.30
CA VAL A 156 10.44 0.62 4.90
C VAL A 156 11.08 1.93 4.47
N SER A 157 12.30 1.87 3.96
CA SER A 157 13.05 3.02 3.44
C SER A 157 13.36 2.82 1.96
N ASP A 158 13.91 3.86 1.32
CA ASP A 158 14.37 3.78 -0.07
C ASP A 158 15.55 2.81 -0.27
N THR A 159 16.23 2.42 0.83
CA THR A 159 17.30 1.41 0.81
C THR A 159 16.81 0.00 1.15
N THR A 160 15.52 -0.18 1.45
CA THR A 160 14.96 -1.52 1.65
C THR A 160 14.98 -2.28 0.33
N PRO A 161 15.43 -3.56 0.31
CA PRO A 161 15.47 -4.34 -0.93
C PRO A 161 14.12 -4.39 -1.63
N HIS A 162 14.12 -4.29 -2.96
CA HIS A 162 12.88 -4.31 -3.76
C HIS A 162 12.08 -5.60 -3.63
N ILE A 163 12.74 -6.70 -3.28
CA ILE A 163 12.11 -7.99 -3.03
C ILE A 163 12.55 -8.49 -1.67
N LEU A 164 11.58 -8.79 -0.83
CA LEU A 164 11.73 -9.51 0.42
C LEU A 164 10.72 -10.65 0.49
N TYR A 165 10.88 -11.49 1.49
CA TYR A 165 9.94 -12.58 1.80
C TYR A 165 9.61 -12.53 3.28
N TYR A 166 8.31 -12.62 3.61
CA TYR A 166 7.90 -12.85 4.99
C TYR A 166 7.73 -14.35 5.20
N GLN A 167 8.45 -14.89 6.19
CA GLN A 167 8.47 -16.33 6.47
C GLN A 167 8.49 -16.59 7.96
N CYS A 168 8.07 -17.79 8.36
CA CYS A 168 8.25 -18.26 9.73
C CYS A 168 9.71 -18.60 9.98
N SER A 169 10.29 -18.10 11.07
CA SER A 169 11.67 -18.45 11.42
C SER A 169 11.84 -19.94 11.77
N SER A 170 10.79 -20.57 12.28
CA SER A 170 10.81 -21.98 12.71
C SER A 170 10.47 -22.96 11.58
N HIS A 171 9.59 -22.59 10.64
CA HIS A 171 9.06 -23.50 9.61
C HIS A 171 9.24 -22.91 8.21
N PRO A 172 9.59 -23.73 7.21
CA PRO A 172 9.83 -23.22 5.85
C PRO A 172 8.53 -22.99 5.07
N TYR A 173 8.56 -22.01 4.18
CA TYR A 173 7.54 -21.72 3.17
C TYR A 173 6.13 -21.44 3.73
N MET A 174 6.04 -20.76 4.88
CA MET A 174 4.75 -20.36 5.47
C MET A 174 4.21 -19.05 4.94
N GLY A 175 5.03 -18.18 4.38
CA GLY A 175 4.66 -16.87 3.87
C GLY A 175 4.79 -16.75 2.35
N ASN A 176 5.00 -15.53 1.87
CA ASN A 176 5.14 -15.22 0.46
C ASN A 176 6.13 -14.07 0.25
N ARG A 177 6.18 -13.57 -0.98
CA ARG A 177 7.02 -12.47 -1.42
C ARG A 177 6.40 -11.11 -1.08
N ILE A 178 7.27 -10.14 -0.86
CA ILE A 178 6.96 -8.72 -0.72
C ILE A 178 7.67 -7.98 -1.85
N ALA A 179 6.96 -7.11 -2.59
CA ALA A 179 7.57 -6.07 -3.39
C ALA A 179 7.68 -4.79 -2.55
N VAL A 180 8.80 -4.11 -2.67
CA VAL A 180 9.02 -2.80 -2.04
C VAL A 180 9.09 -1.74 -3.12
N ASN A 181 8.14 -0.81 -3.10
CA ASN A 181 8.10 0.31 -4.02
C ASN A 181 8.82 1.51 -3.40
N SER A 182 9.97 1.86 -3.96
CA SER A 182 10.72 3.06 -3.58
C SER A 182 10.00 4.32 -4.04
N LYS A 183 10.12 5.41 -3.26
CA LYS A 183 9.72 6.75 -3.68
C LYS A 183 10.73 7.40 -4.60
N VAL A 184 11.93 6.85 -4.66
CA VAL A 184 13.03 7.36 -5.48
C VAL A 184 13.17 6.49 -6.71
N LEU A 185 13.14 7.09 -7.89
CA LEU A 185 13.61 6.47 -9.12
C LEU A 185 15.13 6.37 -9.01
N GLN A 186 15.63 5.25 -8.50
CA GLN A 186 17.06 4.99 -8.46
C GLN A 186 17.49 4.46 -9.84
N ASP A 187 18.53 5.07 -10.39
CA ASP A 187 19.21 4.62 -11.60
C ASP A 187 18.34 4.53 -12.87
N VAL A 188 17.26 5.30 -12.96
CA VAL A 188 16.56 5.44 -14.24
C VAL A 188 17.36 6.40 -15.11
N SER A 189 18.13 5.85 -16.01
CA SER A 189 18.81 6.61 -17.05
C SER A 189 17.86 6.79 -18.23
N PHE A 190 17.41 8.01 -18.47
CA PHE A 190 16.70 8.37 -19.69
C PHE A 190 17.72 8.89 -20.71
N VAL A 191 17.66 8.35 -21.92
CA VAL A 191 18.48 8.81 -23.02
C VAL A 191 17.63 9.76 -23.86
N SER A 192 18.10 10.99 -24.09
CA SER A 192 17.44 11.91 -25.02
C SER A 192 17.44 11.34 -26.44
N SER A 193 16.59 11.87 -27.32
CA SER A 193 16.58 11.49 -28.73
C SER A 193 17.94 11.70 -29.45
N THR A 194 18.86 12.44 -28.82
CA THR A 194 20.23 12.66 -29.27
C THR A 194 21.26 11.71 -28.67
N GLY A 195 20.81 10.73 -27.85
CA GLY A 195 21.67 9.73 -27.22
C GLY A 195 22.39 10.20 -25.95
N SER A 196 22.14 11.44 -25.48
CA SER A 196 22.73 11.95 -24.23
C SER A 196 21.92 11.47 -23.03
N ALA A 197 22.62 11.02 -21.98
CA ALA A 197 21.98 10.65 -20.71
C ALA A 197 21.33 11.88 -20.07
N VAL A 198 20.04 11.77 -19.74
CA VAL A 198 19.30 12.78 -18.99
C VAL A 198 19.29 12.37 -17.53
N SER A 199 19.95 13.10 -16.68
CA SER A 199 19.87 12.90 -15.22
C SER A 199 18.66 13.63 -14.69
N PHE A 200 17.72 12.90 -14.07
CA PHE A 200 16.66 13.53 -13.30
C PHE A 200 17.17 13.76 -11.87
N ALA A 201 17.34 15.01 -11.55
CA ALA A 201 17.51 15.40 -10.16
C ALA A 201 16.20 15.16 -9.38
N THR A 202 16.32 15.08 -8.05
CA THR A 202 15.17 14.90 -7.14
C THR A 202 14.01 15.84 -7.48
N ASN A 203 12.77 15.44 -7.16
CA ASN A 203 11.56 16.24 -7.44
C ASN A 203 11.70 17.74 -7.08
N ALA A 204 12.43 18.07 -6.02
CA ALA A 204 12.70 19.45 -5.62
C ALA A 204 13.53 20.22 -6.66
N PHE A 205 14.49 19.56 -7.32
CA PHE A 205 15.34 20.19 -8.34
C PHE A 205 14.60 20.34 -9.68
N ALA A 206 13.78 19.35 -10.05
CA ALA A 206 12.96 19.43 -11.26
C ALA A 206 11.92 20.56 -11.18
N ILE A 207 11.30 20.77 -10.02
CA ILE A 207 10.37 21.88 -9.78
C ILE A 207 11.11 23.22 -9.83
N ALA A 208 12.30 23.31 -9.23
CA ALA A 208 13.11 24.54 -9.27
C ALA A 208 13.54 24.93 -10.69
N GLN A 209 13.91 23.95 -11.52
CA GLN A 209 14.23 24.20 -12.94
C GLN A 209 13.00 24.61 -13.76
N ALA A 210 11.84 23.98 -13.53
CA ALA A 210 10.61 24.36 -14.22
C ALA A 210 10.17 25.78 -13.90
N VAL A 211 10.37 26.23 -12.66
CA VAL A 211 10.08 27.61 -12.23
C VAL A 211 11.09 28.62 -12.79
N ALA A 212 12.34 28.22 -12.99
CA ALA A 212 13.40 29.10 -13.51
C ALA A 212 13.35 29.27 -15.05
N LEU A 213 12.68 28.38 -15.76
CA LEU A 213 12.57 28.38 -17.22
C LEU A 213 11.19 28.82 -17.73
N GLY A 214 10.21 29.02 -16.86
CA GLY A 214 8.87 29.58 -17.17
C GLY A 214 8.85 31.06 -17.04
#